data_388a414b4272e81dbcd4695da9d6249a
#
_entry.id   388a414b4272e81dbcd4695da9d6249a
#
_cell.length_a   1.000
_cell.length_b   1.000
_cell.length_c   1.000
_cell.angle_alpha   90.00
_cell.angle_beta   90.00
_cell.angle_gamma   90.00
#
_symmetry.space_group_name_H-M   'P 1'
#
loop_
_entity.id
_entity.type
_entity.pdbx_description
1 polymer ?
#
loop_
_entity_poly.entity_id
_entity_poly.type
_entity_poly.pdbx_seq_one_letter_code
_entity_poly.pdbx_strand_id
1 'polypeptide(L)'
;MHTLPLNHVYNTDSVEGMKNVLTQSVDMTFLDPPFNQQKDYALHNDDMPETDYWTMMKNVCRVICKVTKNGGSIYFMQREKNTEFVLQTLRATGWEFQNLIIWKKRTSAVPVKGKYGKQYQVIVYATKGERAKTFHRLRINPPSPAHFKVPRENGVFVTDVWDDIRELTSGYFAGDEALRTKDGERFHKQQAPLALLLRMILTSTNVGDTVLDPFAGTGTTAVAALQLQRKSISIEIDPNNAKCIENRLENLREADNIQKYYKDYALTENLAEIWGSELDVAVQNKPRNLELFGATG
;
A
#
# COMPACT_ATOMS: atom_id res chain seq x y z
N MET A 1 26.92 -0.12 -15.92
CA MET A 1 25.98 -0.08 -14.78
C MET A 1 25.10 -1.30 -14.90
N HIS A 2 25.19 -2.22 -13.95
CA HIS A 2 24.25 -3.33 -13.89
C HIS A 2 22.92 -2.79 -13.38
N THR A 3 21.89 -2.86 -14.20
CA THR A 3 20.52 -2.55 -13.77
C THR A 3 20.02 -3.67 -12.90
N LEU A 4 19.40 -3.35 -11.77
CA LEU A 4 18.78 -4.36 -10.91
C LEU A 4 17.69 -5.12 -11.69
N PRO A 5 17.64 -6.45 -11.61
CA PRO A 5 16.49 -7.21 -12.10
C PRO A 5 15.19 -6.69 -11.46
N LEU A 6 14.11 -6.70 -12.23
CA LEU A 6 12.77 -6.31 -11.78
C LEU A 6 12.01 -7.56 -11.29
N ASN A 7 10.99 -7.35 -10.47
CA ASN A 7 10.22 -8.42 -9.81
C ASN A 7 11.11 -9.32 -8.94
N HIS A 8 12.06 -8.68 -8.25
CA HIS A 8 13.03 -9.35 -7.42
C HIS A 8 13.15 -8.65 -6.06
N VAL A 9 13.54 -9.40 -5.04
CA VAL A 9 13.86 -8.86 -3.72
C VAL A 9 15.38 -8.82 -3.53
N TYR A 10 15.85 -7.70 -3.00
CA TYR A 10 17.27 -7.48 -2.68
C TYR A 10 17.43 -7.54 -1.17
N ASN A 11 18.14 -8.56 -0.69
CA ASN A 11 18.41 -8.70 0.74
C ASN A 11 19.61 -7.82 1.15
N THR A 12 19.32 -6.58 1.50
CA THR A 12 20.30 -5.56 1.87
C THR A 12 19.65 -4.40 2.60
N ASP A 13 20.45 -3.46 3.10
CA ASP A 13 19.98 -2.16 3.60
C ASP A 13 19.26 -1.36 2.50
N SER A 14 18.23 -0.63 2.89
CA SER A 14 17.38 0.12 1.96
C SER A 14 18.16 1.15 1.12
N VAL A 15 19.06 1.92 1.74
CA VAL A 15 19.85 2.95 1.05
C VAL A 15 20.90 2.31 0.14
N GLU A 16 21.56 1.25 0.61
CA GLU A 16 22.55 0.51 -0.19
C GLU A 16 21.90 -0.14 -1.42
N GLY A 17 20.76 -0.81 -1.24
CA GLY A 17 20.00 -1.41 -2.35
C GLY A 17 19.59 -0.37 -3.39
N MET A 18 19.06 0.77 -2.95
CA MET A 18 18.63 1.84 -3.85
C MET A 18 19.76 2.50 -4.64
N LYS A 19 21.03 2.40 -4.23
CA LYS A 19 22.17 2.90 -5.03
C LYS A 19 22.27 2.25 -6.41
N ASN A 20 21.77 1.04 -6.54
CA ASN A 20 21.79 0.28 -7.77
C ASN A 20 20.53 0.47 -8.63
N VAL A 21 19.53 1.20 -8.13
CA VAL A 21 18.32 1.55 -8.89
C VAL A 21 18.64 2.71 -9.83
N LEU A 22 18.22 2.60 -11.09
CA LEU A 22 18.43 3.66 -12.06
C LEU A 22 17.72 4.94 -11.63
N THR A 23 18.39 6.07 -11.82
CA THR A 23 17.78 7.40 -11.62
C THR A 23 16.56 7.55 -12.52
N GLN A 24 15.47 8.12 -11.97
CA GLN A 24 14.24 8.38 -12.72
C GLN A 24 13.65 7.12 -13.41
N SER A 25 13.67 5.99 -12.72
CA SER A 25 13.10 4.72 -13.21
C SER A 25 11.85 4.28 -12.47
N VAL A 26 11.60 4.80 -11.25
CA VAL A 26 10.49 4.44 -10.38
C VAL A 26 9.29 5.37 -10.62
N ASP A 27 8.10 4.81 -10.73
CA ASP A 27 6.84 5.55 -10.91
C ASP A 27 6.13 5.79 -9.57
N MET A 28 6.18 4.81 -8.66
CA MET A 28 5.56 4.89 -7.34
C MET A 28 6.44 4.21 -6.28
N THR A 29 6.51 4.80 -5.09
CA THR A 29 7.11 4.17 -3.90
C THR A 29 6.08 4.04 -2.79
N PHE A 30 6.00 2.86 -2.19
CA PHE A 30 5.39 2.67 -0.88
C PHE A 30 6.51 2.65 0.17
N LEU A 31 6.41 3.51 1.18
CA LEU A 31 7.39 3.67 2.23
C LEU A 31 6.75 3.41 3.59
N ASP A 32 6.97 2.21 4.13
CA ASP A 32 6.50 1.75 5.44
C ASP A 32 7.68 1.31 6.32
N PRO A 33 8.52 2.24 6.78
CA PRO A 33 9.70 1.91 7.58
C PRO A 33 9.30 1.48 8.99
N PRO A 34 10.19 0.85 9.77
CA PRO A 34 10.04 0.73 11.22
C PRO A 34 9.75 2.09 11.85
N PHE A 35 8.81 2.15 12.83
CA PHE A 35 8.28 3.42 13.32
C PHE A 35 9.01 3.98 14.54
N ASN A 36 10.15 3.44 14.89
CA ASN A 36 10.94 3.79 16.07
C ASN A 36 10.08 3.76 17.35
N GLN A 37 9.60 2.59 17.71
CA GLN A 37 8.66 2.39 18.80
C GLN A 37 9.02 1.20 19.70
N GLN A 38 10.30 0.86 19.76
CA GLN A 38 10.86 -0.23 20.59
C GLN A 38 10.26 -1.60 20.25
N LYS A 39 10.00 -1.86 18.98
CA LYS A 39 9.63 -3.19 18.53
C LYS A 39 10.87 -4.03 18.27
N ASP A 40 10.74 -5.30 18.56
CA ASP A 40 11.76 -6.28 18.28
C ASP A 40 11.80 -6.59 16.78
N TYR A 41 12.80 -6.05 16.11
CA TYR A 41 13.18 -6.40 14.74
C TYR A 41 14.56 -7.07 14.79
N ALA A 42 14.70 -8.22 14.17
CA ALA A 42 15.92 -9.04 14.26
C ALA A 42 17.20 -8.30 13.83
N LEU A 43 17.12 -7.36 12.90
CA LEU A 43 18.27 -6.69 12.27
C LEU A 43 18.15 -5.16 12.25
N HIS A 44 17.18 -4.58 12.95
CA HIS A 44 17.00 -3.13 13.01
C HIS A 44 16.77 -2.67 14.44
N ASN A 45 17.50 -1.63 14.86
CA ASN A 45 17.27 -0.97 16.15
C ASN A 45 16.07 -0.01 16.05
N ASP A 46 14.91 -0.44 16.52
CA ASP A 46 13.66 0.37 16.53
C ASP A 46 13.56 1.25 17.79
N ASP A 47 14.69 1.51 18.45
CA ASP A 47 14.83 2.40 19.63
C ASP A 47 16.00 3.39 19.42
N MET A 48 15.97 4.07 18.29
CA MET A 48 16.94 5.10 17.94
C MET A 48 16.58 6.44 18.60
N PRO A 49 17.56 7.32 18.91
CA PRO A 49 17.27 8.72 19.19
C PRO A 49 16.43 9.33 18.05
N GLU A 50 15.43 10.13 18.40
CA GLU A 50 14.48 10.70 17.42
C GLU A 50 15.19 11.46 16.31
N THR A 51 16.22 12.23 16.63
CA THR A 51 17.05 12.97 15.66
C THR A 51 17.73 12.06 14.65
N ASP A 52 18.24 10.93 15.10
CA ASP A 52 18.97 9.96 14.26
C ASP A 52 18.01 9.24 13.33
N TYR A 53 16.86 8.83 13.85
CA TYR A 53 15.79 8.24 13.05
C TYR A 53 15.35 9.17 11.91
N TRP A 54 15.06 10.45 12.19
CA TRP A 54 14.62 11.37 11.16
C TRP A 54 15.75 11.80 10.22
N THR A 55 17.00 11.75 10.65
CA THR A 55 18.16 11.91 9.78
C THR A 55 18.27 10.75 8.79
N MET A 56 18.11 9.53 9.27
CA MET A 56 18.03 8.33 8.43
C MET A 56 16.88 8.43 7.43
N MET A 57 15.66 8.78 7.88
CA MET A 57 14.48 8.93 7.01
C MET A 57 14.67 10.01 5.94
N LYS A 58 15.31 11.14 6.27
CA LYS A 58 15.67 12.16 5.26
C LYS A 58 16.59 11.61 4.20
N ASN A 59 17.57 10.79 4.58
CA ASN A 59 18.47 10.15 3.61
C ASN A 59 17.71 9.18 2.71
N VAL A 60 16.87 8.31 3.28
CA VAL A 60 16.00 7.38 2.54
C VAL A 60 15.11 8.15 1.55
N CYS A 61 14.35 9.16 2.01
CA CYS A 61 13.46 9.94 1.14
C CYS A 61 14.21 10.69 0.02
N ARG A 62 15.44 11.15 0.27
CA ARG A 62 16.28 11.79 -0.76
C ARG A 62 16.70 10.80 -1.83
N VAL A 63 17.08 9.59 -1.46
CA VAL A 63 17.45 8.54 -2.42
C VAL A 63 16.23 8.09 -3.22
N ILE A 64 15.09 7.89 -2.56
CA ILE A 64 13.82 7.59 -3.25
C ILE A 64 13.50 8.69 -4.27
N CYS A 65 13.58 9.97 -3.89
CA CYS A 65 13.33 11.08 -4.80
C CYS A 65 14.27 11.06 -6.02
N LYS A 66 15.54 10.72 -5.83
CA LYS A 66 16.53 10.62 -6.92
C LYS A 66 16.14 9.54 -7.94
N VAL A 67 15.69 8.37 -7.49
CA VAL A 67 15.33 7.25 -8.37
C VAL A 67 13.93 7.37 -8.97
N THR A 68 13.08 8.21 -8.39
CA THR A 68 11.70 8.43 -8.86
C THR A 68 11.68 9.36 -10.08
N LYS A 69 10.82 9.03 -11.05
CA LYS A 69 10.54 9.85 -12.25
C LYS A 69 9.88 11.18 -11.84
N ASN A 70 10.01 12.21 -12.68
CA ASN A 70 9.23 13.43 -12.50
C ASN A 70 7.72 13.10 -12.60
N GLY A 71 6.92 13.59 -11.67
CA GLY A 71 5.52 13.24 -11.50
C GLY A 71 5.27 11.87 -10.87
N GLY A 72 6.32 11.12 -10.52
CA GLY A 72 6.18 9.90 -9.74
C GLY A 72 5.80 10.19 -8.29
N SER A 73 5.26 9.21 -7.59
CA SER A 73 4.62 9.36 -6.29
C SER A 73 5.29 8.59 -5.17
N ILE A 74 5.09 9.07 -3.95
CA ILE A 74 5.44 8.39 -2.71
C ILE A 74 4.22 8.34 -1.78
N TYR A 75 4.01 7.19 -1.15
CA TYR A 75 3.07 6.97 -0.06
C TYR A 75 3.88 6.63 1.19
N PHE A 76 4.05 7.62 2.07
CA PHE A 76 4.82 7.43 3.30
C PHE A 76 3.86 7.15 4.46
N MET A 77 3.82 5.90 4.90
CA MET A 77 3.00 5.46 6.03
C MET A 77 3.75 5.66 7.34
N GLN A 78 3.07 6.23 8.34
CA GLN A 78 3.65 6.48 9.65
C GLN A 78 2.54 6.60 10.72
N ARG A 79 2.95 6.71 11.98
CA ARG A 79 2.05 6.98 13.11
C ARG A 79 1.59 8.44 13.10
N GLU A 80 0.38 8.66 13.58
CA GLU A 80 -0.23 9.99 13.66
C GLU A 80 0.64 11.03 14.38
N LYS A 81 1.32 10.63 15.45
CA LYS A 81 2.20 11.53 16.24
C LYS A 81 3.41 12.07 15.46
N ASN A 82 3.79 11.37 14.40
CA ASN A 82 4.98 11.67 13.60
C ASN A 82 4.64 12.43 12.31
N THR A 83 3.37 12.83 12.12
CA THR A 83 2.90 13.47 10.88
C THR A 83 3.71 14.72 10.53
N GLU A 84 4.02 15.57 11.50
CA GLU A 84 4.82 16.77 11.30
C GLU A 84 6.20 16.45 10.72
N PHE A 85 6.90 15.48 11.32
CA PHE A 85 8.23 15.06 10.87
C PHE A 85 8.20 14.43 9.47
N VAL A 86 7.15 13.68 9.12
CA VAL A 86 6.98 13.14 7.77
C VAL A 86 6.86 14.28 6.75
N LEU A 87 5.99 15.26 7.02
CA LEU A 87 5.80 16.41 6.13
C LEU A 87 7.08 17.23 5.96
N GLN A 88 7.80 17.50 7.07
CA GLN A 88 9.08 18.20 7.04
C GLN A 88 10.13 17.41 6.24
N THR A 89 10.20 16.08 6.45
CA THR A 89 11.14 15.20 5.76
C THR A 89 10.90 15.17 4.26
N LEU A 90 9.67 15.01 3.84
CA LEU A 90 9.29 15.00 2.42
C LEU A 90 9.61 16.35 1.76
N ARG A 91 9.20 17.46 2.37
CA ARG A 91 9.50 18.81 1.85
C ARG A 91 11.00 19.04 1.72
N ALA A 92 11.79 18.66 2.74
CA ALA A 92 13.24 18.84 2.74
C ALA A 92 13.98 17.94 1.73
N THR A 93 13.31 16.99 1.11
CA THR A 93 13.89 16.02 0.18
C THR A 93 13.34 16.10 -1.24
N GLY A 94 12.56 17.16 -1.55
CA GLY A 94 12.12 17.50 -2.92
C GLY A 94 10.76 16.88 -3.31
N TRP A 95 9.92 16.56 -2.33
CA TRP A 95 8.58 16.08 -2.55
C TRP A 95 7.54 17.18 -2.31
N GLU A 96 6.52 17.23 -3.18
CA GLU A 96 5.38 18.13 -3.06
C GLU A 96 4.19 17.38 -2.46
N PHE A 97 3.71 17.88 -1.34
CA PHE A 97 2.56 17.32 -0.62
C PHE A 97 1.29 17.39 -1.46
N GLN A 98 0.54 16.29 -1.49
CA GLN A 98 -0.76 16.22 -2.18
C GLN A 98 -1.90 15.97 -1.19
N ASN A 99 -1.87 14.86 -0.45
CA ASN A 99 -2.91 14.50 0.52
C ASN A 99 -2.32 13.88 1.79
N LEU A 100 -2.98 14.12 2.91
CA LEU A 100 -2.85 13.33 4.13
C LEU A 100 -3.97 12.31 4.17
N ILE A 101 -3.64 11.05 3.88
CA ILE A 101 -4.61 9.96 3.87
C ILE A 101 -4.76 9.41 5.28
N ILE A 102 -6.00 9.30 5.74
CA ILE A 102 -6.36 8.69 7.01
C ILE A 102 -6.86 7.27 6.76
N TRP A 103 -6.00 6.28 7.01
CA TRP A 103 -6.43 4.90 6.99
C TRP A 103 -7.05 4.53 8.34
N LYS A 104 -8.38 4.54 8.39
CA LYS A 104 -9.16 4.22 9.58
C LYS A 104 -9.25 2.71 9.77
N LYS A 105 -8.81 2.24 10.92
CA LYS A 105 -8.87 0.82 11.30
C LYS A 105 -10.25 0.49 11.89
N ARG A 106 -10.68 -0.74 11.72
CA ARG A 106 -11.93 -1.21 12.34
C ARG A 106 -11.81 -1.37 13.85
N THR A 107 -10.63 -1.76 14.31
CA THR A 107 -10.33 -1.89 15.73
C THR A 107 -9.64 -0.63 16.25
N SER A 108 -9.99 -0.21 17.47
CA SER A 108 -9.30 0.86 18.17
C SER A 108 -8.43 0.31 19.30
N ALA A 109 -7.34 1.00 19.59
CA ALA A 109 -6.63 0.75 20.84
C ALA A 109 -7.48 1.22 22.03
N VAL A 110 -7.40 0.50 23.14
CA VAL A 110 -8.06 0.92 24.37
C VAL A 110 -7.52 2.30 24.80
N PRO A 111 -8.39 3.28 25.11
CA PRO A 111 -7.94 4.57 25.58
C PRO A 111 -7.11 4.44 26.86
N VAL A 112 -6.01 5.17 26.93
CA VAL A 112 -5.22 5.32 28.15
C VAL A 112 -5.55 6.65 28.83
N LYS A 113 -5.26 6.77 30.12
CA LYS A 113 -5.55 8.00 30.88
C LYS A 113 -5.00 9.24 30.15
N GLY A 114 -5.87 10.20 29.88
CA GLY A 114 -5.53 11.47 29.23
C GLY A 114 -5.36 11.43 27.71
N LYS A 115 -5.69 10.32 27.05
CA LYS A 115 -5.61 10.22 25.58
C LYS A 115 -6.77 9.41 25.00
N TYR A 116 -7.22 9.79 23.81
CA TYR A 116 -8.18 8.98 23.07
C TYR A 116 -7.57 7.68 22.55
N GLY A 117 -8.41 6.64 22.38
CA GLY A 117 -8.02 5.40 21.71
C GLY A 117 -7.64 5.65 20.25
N LYS A 118 -6.54 5.05 19.80
CA LYS A 118 -6.06 5.21 18.42
C LYS A 118 -6.82 4.29 17.48
N GLN A 119 -7.34 4.82 16.39
CA GLN A 119 -8.13 4.09 15.41
C GLN A 119 -7.69 4.30 13.97
N TYR A 120 -6.61 5.03 13.72
CA TYR A 120 -6.14 5.27 12.37
C TYR A 120 -4.61 5.29 12.28
N GLN A 121 -4.15 5.23 11.06
CA GLN A 121 -2.77 5.43 10.66
C GLN A 121 -2.74 6.47 9.55
N VAL A 122 -1.69 7.26 9.48
CA VAL A 122 -1.53 8.28 8.44
C VAL A 122 -0.67 7.75 7.31
N ILE A 123 -1.01 8.15 6.09
CA ILE A 123 -0.20 7.93 4.90
C ILE A 123 -0.10 9.27 4.19
N VAL A 124 1.10 9.80 4.08
CA VAL A 124 1.31 11.03 3.31
C VAL A 124 1.53 10.66 1.85
N TYR A 125 0.65 11.13 0.99
CA TYR A 125 0.79 11.06 -0.44
C TYR A 125 1.46 12.33 -0.95
N ALA A 126 2.57 12.17 -1.65
CA ALA A 126 3.33 13.26 -2.24
C ALA A 126 3.87 12.90 -3.62
N THR A 127 4.23 13.90 -4.42
CA THR A 127 4.73 13.72 -5.79
C THR A 127 6.09 14.40 -5.97
N LYS A 128 6.90 13.88 -6.88
CA LYS A 128 8.10 14.57 -7.33
C LYS A 128 7.72 15.60 -8.40
N GLY A 129 7.56 16.86 -7.97
CA GLY A 129 6.99 17.96 -8.74
C GLY A 129 5.51 18.19 -8.41
N GLU A 130 4.96 19.29 -8.90
CA GLU A 130 3.65 19.83 -8.51
C GLU A 130 2.46 18.88 -8.76
N ARG A 131 2.57 18.00 -9.74
CA ARG A 131 1.47 17.13 -10.17
C ARG A 131 1.94 15.70 -10.40
N ALA A 132 1.09 14.74 -10.05
CA ALA A 132 1.27 13.36 -10.42
C ALA A 132 1.23 13.20 -11.97
N LYS A 133 2.15 12.39 -12.52
CA LYS A 133 2.11 11.97 -13.92
C LYS A 133 0.94 11.02 -14.17
N THR A 134 0.67 10.14 -13.20
CA THR A 134 -0.43 9.17 -13.23
C THR A 134 -1.24 9.31 -11.95
N PHE A 135 -2.55 9.54 -12.10
CA PHE A 135 -3.51 9.54 -11.01
C PHE A 135 -4.88 9.09 -11.51
N HIS A 136 -5.18 7.82 -11.35
CA HIS A 136 -6.49 7.26 -11.68
C HIS A 136 -7.48 7.55 -10.56
N ARG A 137 -8.57 8.23 -10.88
CA ARG A 137 -9.65 8.53 -9.93
C ARG A 137 -10.53 7.31 -9.73
N LEU A 138 -10.13 6.45 -8.81
CA LEU A 138 -10.85 5.22 -8.51
C LEU A 138 -12.24 5.53 -7.94
N ARG A 139 -13.21 4.66 -8.29
CA ARG A 139 -14.56 4.69 -7.74
C ARG A 139 -14.82 3.43 -6.94
N ILE A 140 -15.47 3.58 -5.81
CA ILE A 140 -15.93 2.50 -4.94
C ILE A 140 -17.43 2.62 -4.73
N ASN A 141 -18.05 1.52 -4.29
CA ASN A 141 -19.44 1.51 -3.92
C ASN A 141 -19.56 1.21 -2.42
N PRO A 142 -19.37 2.21 -1.54
CA PRO A 142 -19.51 1.99 -0.11
C PRO A 142 -20.98 1.69 0.22
N PRO A 143 -21.26 0.94 1.29
CA PRO A 143 -22.62 0.73 1.75
C PRO A 143 -23.27 2.09 2.02
N SER A 144 -24.42 2.34 1.39
CA SER A 144 -25.17 3.57 1.61
C SER A 144 -25.68 3.58 3.06
N PRO A 145 -25.50 4.69 3.79
CA PRO A 145 -26.15 4.85 5.08
C PRO A 145 -27.67 4.66 4.94
N ALA A 146 -28.32 4.05 5.92
CA ALA A 146 -29.75 3.71 5.87
C ALA A 146 -30.69 4.89 5.58
N HIS A 147 -30.23 6.13 5.82
CA HIS A 147 -30.98 7.36 5.55
C HIS A 147 -30.81 7.91 4.11
N PHE A 148 -29.87 7.35 3.32
CA PHE A 148 -29.70 7.73 1.92
C PHE A 148 -30.71 7.01 1.05
N LYS A 149 -31.67 7.77 0.52
CA LYS A 149 -32.77 7.22 -0.31
C LYS A 149 -32.44 7.07 -1.80
N VAL A 150 -31.31 7.66 -2.24
CA VAL A 150 -30.94 7.66 -3.66
C VAL A 150 -29.77 6.70 -3.88
N PRO A 151 -29.92 5.66 -4.72
CA PRO A 151 -28.80 4.79 -5.10
C PRO A 151 -27.70 5.61 -5.77
N ARG A 152 -26.44 5.33 -5.41
CA ARG A 152 -25.27 5.92 -6.09
C ARG A 152 -24.86 5.01 -7.25
N GLU A 153 -25.59 5.08 -8.35
CA GLU A 153 -25.41 4.21 -9.52
C GLU A 153 -23.96 4.19 -10.03
N ASN A 154 -23.27 5.33 -9.97
CA ASN A 154 -21.88 5.47 -10.39
C ASN A 154 -20.86 5.34 -9.25
N GLY A 155 -21.26 4.90 -8.06
CA GLY A 155 -20.41 4.87 -6.88
C GLY A 155 -19.93 6.26 -6.46
N VAL A 156 -18.88 6.29 -5.64
CA VAL A 156 -18.23 7.52 -5.19
C VAL A 156 -16.73 7.46 -5.49
N PHE A 157 -16.13 8.61 -5.72
CA PHE A 157 -14.67 8.68 -5.80
C PHE A 157 -14.04 8.31 -4.46
N VAL A 158 -12.92 7.59 -4.52
CA VAL A 158 -12.08 7.38 -3.33
C VAL A 158 -11.60 8.74 -2.84
N THR A 159 -11.76 8.97 -1.55
CA THR A 159 -11.30 10.18 -0.85
C THR A 159 -10.02 9.89 -0.06
N ASP A 160 -9.56 10.84 0.73
CA ASP A 160 -8.40 10.69 1.61
C ASP A 160 -8.74 10.08 2.99
N VAL A 161 -9.99 9.66 3.23
CA VAL A 161 -10.37 8.86 4.39
C VAL A 161 -10.72 7.45 3.92
N TRP A 162 -9.88 6.47 4.28
CA TRP A 162 -10.02 5.06 3.90
C TRP A 162 -10.51 4.25 5.10
N ASP A 163 -11.80 4.02 5.19
CA ASP A 163 -12.44 3.24 6.26
C ASP A 163 -13.00 1.90 5.78
N ASP A 164 -12.90 1.63 4.49
CA ASP A 164 -13.33 0.40 3.82
C ASP A 164 -12.25 -0.69 3.79
N ILE A 165 -10.99 -0.34 4.04
CA ILE A 165 -9.86 -1.28 4.05
C ILE A 165 -9.58 -1.73 5.48
N ARG A 166 -9.77 -3.03 5.73
CA ARG A 166 -9.52 -3.63 7.04
C ARG A 166 -8.03 -3.89 7.25
N GLU A 167 -7.56 -3.61 8.48
CA GLU A 167 -6.24 -4.01 8.93
C GLU A 167 -6.15 -5.53 9.19
N LEU A 168 -4.96 -6.10 9.05
CA LEU A 168 -4.65 -7.48 9.43
C LEU A 168 -4.35 -7.53 10.94
N THR A 169 -5.40 -7.66 11.75
CA THR A 169 -5.26 -7.77 13.21
C THR A 169 -4.72 -9.14 13.62
N SER A 170 -4.26 -9.27 14.88
CA SER A 170 -3.88 -10.55 15.46
C SER A 170 -5.10 -11.43 15.77
N GLY A 171 -4.92 -12.74 15.76
CA GLY A 171 -5.95 -13.71 16.10
C GLY A 171 -6.90 -14.06 14.94
N TYR A 172 -8.10 -14.51 15.29
CA TYR A 172 -9.12 -15.00 14.36
C TYR A 172 -9.51 -13.98 13.27
N PHE A 173 -9.43 -12.71 13.57
CA PHE A 173 -9.81 -11.63 12.64
C PHE A 173 -8.75 -11.26 11.59
N ALA A 174 -7.56 -11.86 11.63
CA ALA A 174 -6.52 -11.59 10.65
C ALA A 174 -6.83 -12.18 9.26
N GLY A 175 -7.74 -13.17 9.20
CA GLY A 175 -8.08 -13.88 7.97
C GLY A 175 -6.89 -14.69 7.42
N ASP A 176 -7.07 -15.24 6.22
CA ASP A 176 -6.09 -16.09 5.55
C ASP A 176 -4.96 -15.29 4.90
N GLU A 177 -5.14 -13.97 4.73
CA GLU A 177 -4.13 -13.09 4.17
C GLU A 177 -2.90 -12.96 5.07
N ALA A 178 -3.09 -13.00 6.39
CA ALA A 178 -2.01 -12.93 7.34
C ALA A 178 -1.07 -14.14 7.20
N LEU A 179 0.21 -13.85 6.99
CA LEU A 179 1.24 -14.89 6.93
C LEU A 179 1.47 -15.49 8.31
N ARG A 180 1.54 -16.83 8.36
CA ARG A 180 1.73 -17.59 9.59
C ARG A 180 2.90 -18.55 9.48
N THR A 181 3.53 -18.81 10.61
CA THR A 181 4.51 -19.90 10.77
C THR A 181 3.81 -21.25 10.77
N LYS A 182 4.58 -22.34 10.74
CA LYS A 182 4.05 -23.71 10.84
C LYS A 182 3.27 -23.93 12.14
N ASP A 183 3.61 -23.20 13.19
CA ASP A 183 2.97 -23.28 14.51
C ASP A 183 1.72 -22.37 14.62
N GLY A 184 1.31 -21.74 13.51
CA GLY A 184 0.13 -20.89 13.44
C GLY A 184 0.34 -19.45 13.93
N GLU A 185 1.51 -19.11 14.45
CA GLU A 185 1.86 -17.75 14.86
C GLU A 185 1.99 -16.81 13.66
N ARG A 186 1.83 -15.51 13.88
CA ARG A 186 2.04 -14.51 12.81
C ARG A 186 3.52 -14.44 12.46
N PHE A 187 3.82 -14.69 11.16
CA PHE A 187 5.17 -14.57 10.64
C PHE A 187 5.68 -13.12 10.74
N HIS A 188 4.81 -12.14 10.43
CA HIS A 188 5.14 -10.72 10.55
C HIS A 188 3.95 -9.93 11.12
N LYS A 189 4.16 -9.28 12.27
CA LYS A 189 3.08 -8.58 13.00
C LYS A 189 2.59 -7.30 12.33
N GLN A 190 3.40 -6.72 11.43
CA GLN A 190 3.15 -5.43 10.76
C GLN A 190 2.82 -5.57 9.26
N GLN A 191 2.40 -6.74 8.81
CA GLN A 191 2.03 -6.95 7.41
C GLN A 191 0.92 -5.96 7.00
N ALA A 192 1.18 -5.17 5.93
CA ALA A 192 0.17 -4.31 5.32
C ALA A 192 -0.88 -5.15 4.55
N PRO A 193 -2.16 -4.78 4.57
CA PRO A 193 -3.19 -5.46 3.81
C PRO A 193 -2.99 -5.30 2.31
N LEU A 194 -3.28 -6.35 1.54
CA LEU A 194 -3.19 -6.34 0.09
C LEU A 194 -4.08 -5.26 -0.55
N ALA A 195 -5.29 -5.07 -0.02
CA ALA A 195 -6.22 -4.03 -0.48
C ALA A 195 -5.64 -2.61 -0.36
N LEU A 196 -4.78 -2.36 0.63
CA LEU A 196 -4.14 -1.06 0.81
C LEU A 196 -3.16 -0.76 -0.32
N LEU A 197 -2.26 -1.73 -0.60
CA LEU A 197 -1.27 -1.61 -1.68
C LEU A 197 -1.93 -1.58 -3.05
N LEU A 198 -2.95 -2.42 -3.24
CA LEU A 198 -3.75 -2.46 -4.46
C LEU A 198 -4.31 -1.06 -4.80
N ARG A 199 -4.93 -0.38 -3.83
CA ARG A 199 -5.47 0.97 -4.03
C ARG A 199 -4.41 1.97 -4.45
N MET A 200 -3.26 2.00 -3.78
CA MET A 200 -2.17 2.92 -4.10
C MET A 200 -1.60 2.66 -5.49
N ILE A 201 -1.36 1.39 -5.84
CA ILE A 201 -0.79 0.99 -7.13
C ILE A 201 -1.78 1.32 -8.25
N LEU A 202 -3.07 0.97 -8.11
CA LEU A 202 -4.10 1.31 -9.10
C LEU A 202 -4.23 2.83 -9.30
N THR A 203 -4.13 3.62 -8.23
CA THR A 203 -4.23 5.08 -8.33
C THR A 203 -3.05 5.70 -9.07
N SER A 204 -1.82 5.23 -8.80
CA SER A 204 -0.61 5.99 -9.14
C SER A 204 0.27 5.35 -10.21
N THR A 205 -0.17 4.26 -10.84
CA THR A 205 0.63 3.56 -11.86
C THR A 205 -0.22 3.04 -13.01
N ASN A 206 0.42 2.90 -14.18
CA ASN A 206 -0.09 2.16 -15.33
C ASN A 206 0.54 0.76 -15.39
N VAL A 207 -0.03 -0.12 -16.21
CA VAL A 207 0.59 -1.41 -16.56
C VAL A 207 2.02 -1.18 -17.08
N GLY A 208 2.97 -1.98 -16.60
CA GLY A 208 4.38 -1.88 -16.94
C GLY A 208 5.19 -0.85 -16.15
N ASP A 209 4.55 0.02 -15.35
CA ASP A 209 5.24 0.97 -14.46
C ASP A 209 5.98 0.24 -13.32
N THR A 210 6.93 0.93 -12.70
CA THR A 210 7.80 0.37 -11.66
C THR A 210 7.40 0.87 -10.28
N VAL A 211 7.16 -0.06 -9.37
CA VAL A 211 6.86 0.17 -7.95
C VAL A 211 8.06 -0.19 -7.10
N LEU A 212 8.48 0.72 -6.21
CA LEU A 212 9.57 0.52 -5.26
C LEU A 212 8.99 0.34 -3.84
N ASP A 213 9.50 -0.64 -3.12
CA ASP A 213 9.28 -0.80 -1.69
C ASP A 213 10.64 -1.04 -1.01
N PRO A 214 11.23 0.01 -0.38
CA PRO A 214 12.55 -0.09 0.23
C PRO A 214 12.55 -0.70 1.64
N PHE A 215 11.38 -1.07 2.18
CA PHE A 215 11.18 -1.78 3.45
C PHE A 215 10.12 -2.86 3.25
N ALA A 216 10.41 -3.80 2.34
CA ALA A 216 9.41 -4.67 1.74
C ALA A 216 8.73 -5.66 2.72
N GLY A 217 9.32 -5.89 3.89
CA GLY A 217 8.77 -6.78 4.90
C GLY A 217 8.48 -8.17 4.33
N THR A 218 7.21 -8.51 4.23
CA THR A 218 6.77 -9.79 3.65
C THR A 218 6.32 -9.70 2.18
N GLY A 219 6.55 -8.57 1.50
CA GLY A 219 6.38 -8.41 0.06
C GLY A 219 4.95 -8.19 -0.44
N THR A 220 4.06 -7.66 0.38
CA THR A 220 2.68 -7.39 -0.08
C THR A 220 2.65 -6.45 -1.29
N THR A 221 3.54 -5.45 -1.32
CA THR A 221 3.70 -4.53 -2.46
C THR A 221 4.09 -5.27 -3.74
N ALA A 222 5.08 -6.18 -3.66
CA ALA A 222 5.55 -6.95 -4.81
C ALA A 222 4.46 -7.89 -5.35
N VAL A 223 3.73 -8.56 -4.46
CA VAL A 223 2.61 -9.45 -4.80
C VAL A 223 1.49 -8.68 -5.51
N ALA A 224 1.12 -7.50 -5.02
CA ALA A 224 0.13 -6.65 -5.66
C ALA A 224 0.61 -6.15 -7.03
N ALA A 225 1.85 -5.66 -7.11
CA ALA A 225 2.44 -5.14 -8.34
C ALA A 225 2.51 -6.20 -9.44
N LEU A 226 2.99 -7.42 -9.10
CA LEU A 226 3.09 -8.54 -10.04
C LEU A 226 1.74 -8.86 -10.68
N GLN A 227 0.70 -9.03 -9.87
CA GLN A 227 -0.62 -9.41 -10.35
C GLN A 227 -1.32 -8.29 -11.14
N LEU A 228 -0.95 -7.03 -10.90
CA LEU A 228 -1.38 -5.89 -11.68
C LEU A 228 -0.49 -5.63 -12.92
N GLN A 229 0.44 -6.52 -13.26
CA GLN A 229 1.38 -6.37 -14.36
C GLN A 229 2.29 -5.13 -14.23
N ARG A 230 2.59 -4.72 -12.99
CA ARG A 230 3.62 -3.72 -12.68
C ARG A 230 4.91 -4.42 -12.35
N LYS A 231 6.01 -3.73 -12.58
CA LYS A 231 7.34 -4.17 -12.17
C LYS A 231 7.58 -3.77 -10.72
N SER A 232 8.21 -4.63 -9.93
CA SER A 232 8.54 -4.32 -8.53
C SER A 232 10.04 -4.35 -8.28
N ILE A 233 10.48 -3.47 -7.39
CA ILE A 233 11.80 -3.49 -6.76
C ILE A 233 11.55 -3.51 -5.26
N SER A 234 11.89 -4.63 -4.63
CA SER A 234 11.72 -4.84 -3.19
C SER A 234 13.08 -4.90 -2.52
N ILE A 235 13.26 -4.17 -1.43
CA ILE A 235 14.50 -4.22 -0.63
C ILE A 235 14.10 -4.59 0.80
N GLU A 236 14.77 -5.60 1.34
CA GLU A 236 14.48 -6.13 2.67
C GLU A 236 15.78 -6.56 3.35
N ILE A 237 15.98 -6.09 4.56
CA ILE A 237 17.22 -6.36 5.31
C ILE A 237 17.20 -7.75 5.97
N ASP A 238 16.03 -8.23 6.40
CA ASP A 238 15.90 -9.55 7.04
C ASP A 238 15.86 -10.65 5.96
N PRO A 239 16.84 -11.58 5.96
CA PRO A 239 16.90 -12.65 4.96
C PRO A 239 15.71 -13.62 5.03
N ASN A 240 15.05 -13.76 6.19
CA ASN A 240 13.86 -14.60 6.30
C ASN A 240 12.67 -13.94 5.61
N ASN A 241 12.52 -12.62 5.77
CA ASN A 241 11.51 -11.86 5.04
C ASN A 241 11.80 -11.86 3.54
N ALA A 242 13.05 -11.65 3.12
CA ALA A 242 13.45 -11.69 1.72
C ALA A 242 13.08 -13.05 1.08
N LYS A 243 13.43 -14.16 1.73
CA LYS A 243 13.04 -15.50 1.29
C LYS A 243 11.52 -15.72 1.27
N CYS A 244 10.80 -15.11 2.21
CA CYS A 244 9.34 -15.13 2.21
C CYS A 244 8.78 -14.42 0.96
N ILE A 245 9.35 -13.29 0.57
CA ILE A 245 8.97 -12.54 -0.65
C ILE A 245 9.19 -13.41 -1.89
N GLU A 246 10.39 -13.99 -2.05
CA GLU A 246 10.72 -14.86 -3.18
C GLU A 246 9.70 -15.98 -3.32
N ASN A 247 9.46 -16.70 -2.23
CA ASN A 247 8.49 -17.81 -2.23
C ASN A 247 7.05 -17.33 -2.55
N ARG A 248 6.63 -16.16 -2.10
CA ARG A 248 5.29 -15.60 -2.41
C ARG A 248 5.16 -15.19 -3.88
N LEU A 249 6.24 -14.71 -4.51
CA LEU A 249 6.24 -14.34 -5.92
C LEU A 249 6.24 -15.57 -6.83
N GLU A 250 6.94 -16.64 -6.44
CA GLU A 250 6.98 -17.92 -7.17
C GLU A 250 5.69 -18.74 -6.97
N ASN A 251 5.11 -18.68 -5.76
CA ASN A 251 3.98 -19.50 -5.35
C ASN A 251 2.88 -18.63 -4.75
N LEU A 252 2.12 -17.92 -5.59
CA LEU A 252 1.01 -17.07 -5.13
C LEU A 252 -0.02 -17.92 -4.37
N ARG A 253 -0.31 -17.52 -3.12
CA ARG A 253 -1.35 -18.15 -2.32
C ARG A 253 -2.73 -17.68 -2.81
N GLU A 254 -3.76 -18.49 -2.60
CA GLU A 254 -5.14 -18.08 -2.88
C GLU A 254 -5.51 -16.81 -2.11
N ALA A 255 -5.07 -16.69 -0.86
CA ALA A 255 -5.28 -15.51 -0.02
C ALA A 255 -4.63 -14.23 -0.60
N ASP A 256 -3.59 -14.37 -1.42
CA ASP A 256 -2.92 -13.27 -2.10
C ASP A 256 -3.57 -12.90 -3.45
N ASN A 257 -4.61 -13.60 -3.89
CA ASN A 257 -5.30 -13.31 -5.15
C ASN A 257 -6.04 -11.97 -5.07
N ILE A 258 -5.69 -11.04 -5.98
CA ILE A 258 -6.30 -9.70 -6.03
C ILE A 258 -7.64 -9.65 -6.75
N GLN A 259 -8.02 -10.68 -7.51
CA GLN A 259 -9.25 -10.67 -8.30
C GLN A 259 -10.51 -10.51 -7.44
N LYS A 260 -10.46 -10.97 -6.19
CA LYS A 260 -11.54 -10.78 -5.20
C LYS A 260 -11.89 -9.29 -4.96
N TYR A 261 -10.94 -8.37 -5.19
CA TYR A 261 -11.11 -6.92 -5.02
C TYR A 261 -11.57 -6.20 -6.29
N TYR A 262 -11.56 -6.84 -7.46
CA TYR A 262 -11.93 -6.20 -8.72
C TYR A 262 -13.34 -5.58 -8.66
N LYS A 263 -14.28 -6.29 -8.06
CA LYS A 263 -15.67 -5.84 -7.88
C LYS A 263 -15.77 -4.55 -7.06
N ASP A 264 -14.84 -4.30 -6.14
CA ASP A 264 -14.87 -3.13 -5.26
C ASP A 264 -14.60 -1.84 -6.04
N TYR A 265 -13.90 -1.94 -7.19
CA TYR A 265 -13.55 -0.85 -8.09
C TYR A 265 -14.31 -0.89 -9.43
N ALA A 266 -15.28 -1.78 -9.60
CA ALA A 266 -15.96 -2.04 -10.88
C ALA A 266 -16.63 -0.81 -11.53
N LEU A 267 -16.86 0.27 -10.76
CA LEU A 267 -17.42 1.53 -11.23
C LEU A 267 -16.36 2.55 -11.66
N THR A 268 -15.08 2.19 -11.60
CA THR A 268 -13.98 3.01 -12.09
C THR A 268 -13.95 2.97 -13.62
N GLU A 269 -13.85 4.16 -14.23
CA GLU A 269 -13.67 4.28 -15.68
C GLU A 269 -12.37 3.59 -16.12
N ASN A 270 -12.41 2.84 -17.21
CA ASN A 270 -11.26 2.12 -17.78
C ASN A 270 -10.58 1.13 -16.80
N LEU A 271 -11.33 0.59 -15.84
CA LEU A 271 -10.75 -0.29 -14.82
C LEU A 271 -9.98 -1.47 -15.41
N ALA A 272 -10.47 -2.09 -16.49
CA ALA A 272 -9.80 -3.23 -17.11
C ALA A 272 -8.39 -2.87 -17.60
N GLU A 273 -8.23 -1.69 -18.22
CA GLU A 273 -6.94 -1.17 -18.67
C GLU A 273 -6.03 -0.85 -17.48
N ILE A 274 -6.57 -0.19 -16.45
CA ILE A 274 -5.82 0.15 -15.22
C ILE A 274 -5.40 -1.12 -14.47
N TRP A 275 -6.27 -2.14 -14.43
CA TRP A 275 -6.03 -3.39 -13.73
C TRP A 275 -4.96 -4.25 -14.40
N GLY A 276 -4.91 -4.23 -15.74
CA GLY A 276 -3.90 -4.94 -16.52
C GLY A 276 -4.15 -6.43 -16.71
N SER A 277 -5.26 -6.98 -16.23
CA SER A 277 -5.63 -8.35 -16.54
C SER A 277 -6.50 -8.39 -17.80
N GLU A 278 -6.27 -9.33 -18.70
CA GLU A 278 -7.27 -9.80 -19.64
C GLU A 278 -8.36 -10.53 -18.84
N LEU A 279 -9.22 -9.73 -18.19
CA LEU A 279 -10.46 -10.30 -17.67
C LEU A 279 -11.27 -10.74 -18.86
N ASP A 280 -11.67 -12.01 -18.90
CA ASP A 280 -12.63 -12.52 -19.86
C ASP A 280 -13.76 -11.50 -20.00
N VAL A 281 -13.92 -10.96 -21.20
CA VAL A 281 -14.94 -9.96 -21.57
C VAL A 281 -16.36 -10.46 -21.21
N ALA A 282 -16.51 -11.75 -20.91
CA ALA A 282 -17.74 -12.39 -20.47
C ALA A 282 -18.31 -11.84 -19.14
N VAL A 283 -17.50 -11.23 -18.27
CA VAL A 283 -18.00 -10.69 -16.99
C VAL A 283 -18.57 -9.28 -17.16
N GLN A 284 -18.18 -8.54 -18.20
CA GLN A 284 -18.66 -7.17 -18.44
C GLN A 284 -20.08 -7.08 -19.05
N ASN A 285 -20.60 -8.16 -19.62
CA ASN A 285 -21.85 -8.16 -20.38
C ASN A 285 -23.03 -8.87 -19.71
N LYS A 286 -22.98 -9.20 -18.43
CA LYS A 286 -24.20 -9.63 -17.73
C LYS A 286 -24.98 -8.39 -17.30
N PRO A 287 -26.19 -8.16 -17.89
CA PRO A 287 -27.10 -7.16 -17.32
C PRO A 287 -27.38 -7.58 -15.87
N ARG A 288 -27.17 -6.67 -14.94
CA ARG A 288 -27.58 -6.86 -13.55
C ARG A 288 -29.12 -6.92 -13.56
N ASN A 289 -29.68 -8.12 -13.57
CA ASN A 289 -31.07 -8.29 -13.18
C ASN A 289 -31.19 -7.86 -11.71
N LEU A 290 -31.65 -6.64 -11.52
CA LEU A 290 -32.28 -6.21 -10.29
C LEU A 290 -33.52 -7.05 -10.14
N GLU A 291 -33.45 -8.15 -9.41
CA GLU A 291 -34.66 -8.74 -8.82
C GLU A 291 -35.15 -7.73 -7.76
N LEU A 292 -36.02 -6.86 -8.22
CA LEU A 292 -36.91 -6.09 -7.37
C LEU A 292 -37.74 -7.12 -6.58
N PHE A 293 -37.64 -7.06 -5.27
CA PHE A 293 -38.47 -7.84 -4.35
C PHE A 293 -39.93 -7.78 -4.81
N GLY A 294 -40.47 -8.94 -5.22
CA GLY A 294 -41.85 -9.10 -5.50
C GLY A 294 -42.67 -8.80 -4.25
N ALA A 295 -43.57 -7.87 -4.38
CA ALA A 295 -44.67 -7.72 -3.46
C ALA A 295 -45.47 -9.02 -3.45
N THR A 296 -45.49 -9.67 -2.32
CA THR A 296 -46.55 -10.69 -2.04
C THR A 296 -47.49 -10.09 -1.03
N GLY A 297 -48.77 -10.15 -1.41
CA GLY A 297 -49.95 -9.73 -0.68
C GLY A 297 -50.18 -10.43 0.67
#